data_8fed719331e1ffa45ab2224e7a51dbef
#
_entry.id   8fed719331e1ffa45ab2224e7a51dbef
#
_cell.length_a   1.000
_cell.length_b   1.000
_cell.length_c   1.000
_cell.angle_alpha   90.00
_cell.angle_beta   90.00
_cell.angle_gamma   90.00
#
_symmetry.space_group_name_H-M   'P 1'
#
loop_
_entity.id
_entity.type
_entity.pdbx_description
1 polymer ?
#
loop_
_entity_poly.entity_id
_entity_poly.type
_entity_poly.pdbx_seq_one_letter_code
_entity_poly.pdbx_strand_id
1 'polypeptide(L)'
;MRKILRVAAAPMFAAAFVLAALSAPANADTAAGATESDAEIAQEWQTAWDTYHFTDTTPPAPGSGRSRVTNSISVDIDAPMPSTFYKYSDFNNHIGKNPFLKRVVTHKEWQTPPALYRNLTAIEEIPYEGTIVVSKTHAQQRLHADGFYYETDSWSQPNVVTHQRIDFTPLPGGKTRVTENLTFEADSSLIDFVAANGTASHQQLQTALKQAIESGEL
;
A
#
# COMPACT_ATOMS: atom_id res chain seq x y z
N MET A 1 -25.96 -26.20 31.89
CA MET A 1 -25.36 -26.04 30.53
C MET A 1 -25.26 -24.53 30.21
N ARG A 2 -24.10 -23.92 30.41
CA ARG A 2 -23.84 -22.49 30.06
C ARG A 2 -23.29 -22.42 28.62
N LYS A 3 -24.08 -21.82 27.73
CA LYS A 3 -23.63 -21.51 26.37
C LYS A 3 -22.59 -20.38 26.42
N ILE A 4 -21.32 -20.69 26.11
CA ILE A 4 -20.28 -19.69 25.93
C ILE A 4 -20.49 -19.09 24.55
N LEU A 5 -20.95 -17.85 24.51
CA LEU A 5 -21.02 -17.04 23.31
C LEU A 5 -19.56 -16.65 22.95
N ARG A 6 -18.99 -17.27 21.94
CA ARG A 6 -17.73 -16.82 21.34
C ARG A 6 -18.04 -15.57 20.51
N VAL A 7 -17.76 -14.42 21.07
CA VAL A 7 -17.70 -13.17 20.30
C VAL A 7 -16.43 -13.26 19.42
N ALA A 8 -16.63 -13.42 18.14
CA ALA A 8 -15.54 -13.28 17.17
C ALA A 8 -15.15 -11.80 17.18
N ALA A 9 -13.97 -11.47 17.70
CA ALA A 9 -13.38 -10.17 17.57
C ALA A 9 -12.97 -9.98 16.09
N ALA A 10 -13.76 -9.22 15.34
CA ALA A 10 -13.35 -8.74 14.03
C ALA A 10 -12.17 -7.77 14.24
N PRO A 11 -11.10 -7.84 13.42
CA PRO A 11 -9.97 -6.94 13.57
C PRO A 11 -10.35 -5.52 13.16
N MET A 12 -10.39 -4.61 14.14
CA MET A 12 -10.61 -3.18 13.98
C MET A 12 -9.32 -2.47 13.54
N PHE A 13 -8.69 -2.81 12.42
CA PHE A 13 -7.39 -2.24 12.12
C PHE A 13 -7.32 -1.28 10.92
N ALA A 14 -8.40 -1.12 10.14
CA ALA A 14 -8.41 -0.23 8.98
C ALA A 14 -8.92 1.19 9.27
N ALA A 15 -9.59 1.41 10.41
CA ALA A 15 -10.22 2.70 10.73
C ALA A 15 -9.24 3.86 10.99
N ALA A 16 -7.95 3.58 11.03
CA ALA A 16 -6.99 4.47 11.63
C ALA A 16 -6.39 5.51 10.67
N PHE A 17 -6.30 5.25 9.38
CA PHE A 17 -5.89 6.27 8.40
C PHE A 17 -6.94 7.38 8.20
N VAL A 18 -8.17 7.11 8.58
CA VAL A 18 -9.32 8.01 8.38
C VAL A 18 -9.42 9.12 9.44
N LEU A 19 -8.94 8.88 10.67
CA LEU A 19 -9.10 9.85 11.75
C LEU A 19 -8.39 11.20 11.52
N ALA A 20 -7.33 11.22 10.74
CA ALA A 20 -6.58 12.43 10.45
C ALA A 20 -7.20 13.27 9.31
N ALA A 21 -8.03 12.66 8.45
CA ALA A 21 -8.69 13.37 7.36
C ALA A 21 -9.95 14.15 7.80
N LEU A 22 -10.49 13.87 8.98
CA LEU A 22 -11.74 14.46 9.48
C LEU A 22 -11.59 15.87 10.11
N SER A 23 -10.38 16.42 10.19
CA SER A 23 -10.17 17.79 10.68
C SER A 23 -10.19 18.87 9.60
N ALA A 24 -10.32 18.52 8.33
CA ALA A 24 -10.60 19.47 7.26
C ALA A 24 -12.13 19.68 7.13
N PRO A 25 -12.61 20.92 6.87
CA PRO A 25 -14.04 21.14 6.65
C PRO A 25 -14.45 20.34 5.40
N ALA A 26 -15.21 19.28 5.63
CA ALA A 26 -15.77 18.47 4.57
C ALA A 26 -16.84 19.28 3.84
N ASN A 27 -16.58 19.73 2.64
CA ASN A 27 -17.62 19.88 1.65
C ASN A 27 -18.01 18.46 1.21
N ALA A 28 -18.85 17.82 2.00
CA ALA A 28 -19.46 16.56 1.65
C ALA A 28 -20.50 16.82 0.56
N ASP A 29 -20.07 16.86 -0.68
CA ASP A 29 -20.96 16.64 -1.80
C ASP A 29 -21.29 15.15 -1.84
N THR A 30 -22.43 14.81 -1.25
CA THR A 30 -23.07 13.51 -1.39
C THR A 30 -23.66 13.40 -2.79
N ALA A 31 -22.81 13.31 -3.80
CA ALA A 31 -23.20 12.90 -5.14
C ALA A 31 -23.05 11.39 -5.23
N ALA A 32 -24.16 10.69 -5.13
CA ALA A 32 -24.25 9.28 -5.43
C ALA A 32 -23.70 9.00 -6.84
N GLY A 33 -22.58 8.26 -6.94
CA GLY A 33 -22.39 7.32 -8.02
C GLY A 33 -21.80 7.75 -9.34
N ALA A 34 -21.07 8.84 -9.47
CA ALA A 34 -20.14 8.97 -10.59
C ALA A 34 -18.79 8.37 -10.17
N THR A 35 -18.47 7.20 -10.68
CA THR A 35 -17.13 6.64 -10.54
C THR A 35 -16.16 7.60 -11.23
N GLU A 36 -15.27 8.21 -10.45
CA GLU A 36 -14.25 9.14 -10.93
C GLU A 36 -13.46 8.50 -12.09
N SER A 37 -13.23 9.26 -13.15
CA SER A 37 -12.59 8.77 -14.36
C SER A 37 -11.09 8.55 -14.13
N ASP A 38 -10.47 7.66 -14.91
CA ASP A 38 -9.01 7.44 -14.88
C ASP A 38 -8.22 8.74 -15.16
N ALA A 39 -8.78 9.64 -15.98
CA ALA A 39 -8.17 10.92 -16.33
C ALA A 39 -8.14 11.88 -15.13
N GLU A 40 -9.23 11.94 -14.35
CA GLU A 40 -9.28 12.75 -13.12
C GLU A 40 -8.29 12.23 -12.09
N ILE A 41 -8.26 10.91 -11.87
CA ILE A 41 -7.31 10.26 -10.95
C ILE A 41 -5.86 10.48 -11.39
N ALA A 42 -5.58 10.45 -12.70
CA ALA A 42 -4.24 10.75 -13.23
C ALA A 42 -3.83 12.20 -12.97
N GLN A 43 -4.77 13.14 -13.01
CA GLN A 43 -4.51 14.54 -12.69
C GLN A 43 -4.23 14.74 -11.18
N GLU A 44 -4.94 14.01 -10.31
CA GLU A 44 -4.65 14.00 -8.88
C GLU A 44 -3.26 13.42 -8.59
N TRP A 45 -2.91 12.32 -9.27
CA TRP A 45 -1.56 11.74 -9.17
C TRP A 45 -0.49 12.76 -9.54
N GLN A 46 -0.67 13.50 -10.67
CA GLN A 46 0.27 14.52 -11.10
C GLN A 46 0.36 15.67 -10.08
N THR A 47 -0.76 16.09 -9.52
CA THR A 47 -0.80 17.12 -8.47
C THR A 47 -0.06 16.68 -7.22
N ALA A 48 -0.24 15.42 -6.79
CA ALA A 48 0.49 14.86 -5.65
C ALA A 48 1.99 14.79 -5.92
N TRP A 49 2.38 14.36 -7.14
CA TRP A 49 3.76 14.31 -7.57
C TRP A 49 4.45 15.68 -7.50
N ASP A 50 3.83 16.70 -8.09
CA ASP A 50 4.39 18.05 -8.18
C ASP A 50 4.43 18.76 -6.81
N THR A 51 3.53 18.40 -5.90
CA THR A 51 3.40 19.05 -4.60
C THR A 51 4.30 18.41 -3.55
N TYR A 52 4.32 17.08 -3.47
CA TYR A 52 4.93 16.36 -2.35
C TYR A 52 6.25 15.70 -2.70
N HIS A 53 6.61 15.62 -3.99
CA HIS A 53 7.87 15.01 -4.45
C HIS A 53 8.16 13.66 -3.78
N PHE A 54 7.14 12.83 -3.64
CA PHE A 54 7.12 11.64 -2.79
C PHE A 54 8.11 10.54 -3.18
N THR A 55 8.87 10.73 -4.27
CA THR A 55 10.02 9.87 -4.62
C THR A 55 11.35 10.39 -4.05
N ASP A 56 11.36 11.56 -3.42
CA ASP A 56 12.55 12.04 -2.71
C ASP A 56 12.70 11.25 -1.40
N THR A 57 13.77 10.49 -1.30
CA THR A 57 14.08 9.66 -0.13
C THR A 57 14.94 10.36 0.92
N THR A 58 15.19 11.67 0.76
CA THR A 58 15.92 12.47 1.73
C THR A 58 15.14 12.52 3.05
N PRO A 59 15.76 12.16 4.19
CA PRO A 59 15.09 12.22 5.49
C PRO A 59 14.54 13.60 5.80
N PRO A 60 13.37 13.69 6.47
CA PRO A 60 12.85 14.96 6.94
C PRO A 60 13.87 15.75 7.77
N ALA A 61 13.99 17.05 7.50
CA ALA A 61 14.94 17.90 8.22
C ALA A 61 14.58 17.99 9.73
N PRO A 62 15.57 18.06 10.64
CA PRO A 62 15.31 18.31 12.05
C PRO A 62 14.45 19.56 12.25
N GLY A 63 13.40 19.45 13.05
CA GLY A 63 12.48 20.57 13.34
C GLY A 63 11.43 20.86 12.26
N SER A 64 11.35 20.06 11.19
CA SER A 64 10.33 20.20 10.14
C SER A 64 8.90 19.84 10.60
N GLY A 65 8.74 19.26 11.80
CA GLY A 65 7.47 18.71 12.28
C GLY A 65 7.13 17.34 11.68
N ARG A 66 8.00 16.78 10.83
CA ARG A 66 7.86 15.45 10.24
C ARG A 66 8.86 14.47 10.84
N SER A 67 8.48 13.20 10.88
CA SER A 67 9.32 12.11 11.36
C SER A 67 9.29 10.93 10.38
N ARG A 68 10.33 10.08 10.49
CA ARG A 68 10.49 8.87 9.68
C ARG A 68 10.65 7.65 10.59
N VAL A 69 9.97 6.54 10.25
CA VAL A 69 10.10 5.23 10.90
C VAL A 69 10.28 4.18 9.81
N THR A 70 11.22 3.25 10.03
CA THR A 70 11.47 2.13 9.11
C THR A 70 11.21 0.81 9.83
N ASN A 71 10.42 -0.06 9.20
CA ASN A 71 10.10 -1.41 9.63
C ASN A 71 10.46 -2.40 8.53
N SER A 72 10.72 -3.66 8.92
CA SER A 72 10.94 -4.77 7.98
C SER A 72 10.05 -5.94 8.35
N ILE A 73 9.39 -6.51 7.35
CA ILE A 73 8.55 -7.70 7.48
C ILE A 73 8.92 -8.72 6.41
N SER A 74 8.64 -10.00 6.65
CA SER A 74 8.91 -11.04 5.65
C SER A 74 7.94 -12.20 5.75
N VAL A 75 7.77 -12.89 4.60
CA VAL A 75 6.99 -14.12 4.49
C VAL A 75 7.71 -15.11 3.57
N ASP A 76 7.65 -16.39 3.91
CA ASP A 76 8.14 -17.47 3.07
C ASP A 76 6.95 -18.06 2.27
N ILE A 77 7.09 -18.09 0.95
CA ILE A 77 6.07 -18.56 0.00
C ILE A 77 6.56 -19.86 -0.65
N ASP A 78 5.73 -20.88 -0.66
CA ASP A 78 6.03 -22.20 -1.27
C ASP A 78 5.78 -22.15 -2.78
N ALA A 79 6.56 -21.33 -3.47
CA ALA A 79 6.53 -21.15 -4.91
C ALA A 79 7.89 -20.63 -5.43
N PRO A 80 8.24 -20.91 -6.71
CA PRO A 80 9.50 -20.45 -7.32
C PRO A 80 9.59 -18.93 -7.42
N MET A 81 10.80 -18.39 -7.18
CA MET A 81 11.05 -16.97 -7.11
C MET A 81 10.60 -16.16 -8.33
N PRO A 82 10.88 -16.55 -9.59
CA PRO A 82 10.42 -15.76 -10.74
C PRO A 82 8.90 -15.64 -10.81
N SER A 83 8.18 -16.75 -10.57
CA SER A 83 6.71 -16.75 -10.54
C SER A 83 6.18 -15.88 -9.41
N THR A 84 6.76 -16.02 -8.21
CA THR A 84 6.38 -15.21 -7.03
C THR A 84 6.60 -13.74 -7.28
N PHE A 85 7.74 -13.34 -7.86
CA PHE A 85 8.05 -11.95 -8.19
C PHE A 85 7.00 -11.31 -9.08
N TYR A 86 6.67 -11.94 -10.23
CA TYR A 86 5.71 -11.35 -11.16
C TYR A 86 4.29 -11.29 -10.60
N LYS A 87 3.87 -12.31 -9.84
CA LYS A 87 2.54 -12.34 -9.23
C LYS A 87 2.41 -11.32 -8.11
N TYR A 88 3.43 -11.18 -7.29
CA TYR A 88 3.45 -10.30 -6.13
C TYR A 88 3.60 -8.82 -6.53
N SER A 89 4.38 -8.51 -7.56
CA SER A 89 4.63 -7.14 -8.01
C SER A 89 3.51 -6.55 -8.89
N ASP A 90 2.53 -7.34 -9.30
CA ASP A 90 1.35 -6.85 -10.01
C ASP A 90 0.28 -6.39 -9.00
N PHE A 91 0.11 -5.09 -8.87
CA PHE A 91 -0.86 -4.51 -7.94
C PHE A 91 -2.33 -4.91 -8.23
N ASN A 92 -2.65 -5.34 -9.45
CA ASN A 92 -3.99 -5.88 -9.73
C ASN A 92 -4.26 -7.18 -8.96
N ASN A 93 -3.22 -7.97 -8.69
CA ASN A 93 -3.33 -9.17 -7.86
C ASN A 93 -3.60 -8.88 -6.38
N HIS A 94 -3.39 -7.63 -5.94
CA HIS A 94 -3.69 -7.20 -4.58
C HIS A 94 -5.19 -6.92 -4.36
N ILE A 95 -5.97 -6.72 -5.44
CA ILE A 95 -7.42 -6.52 -5.37
C ILE A 95 -8.06 -7.78 -4.79
N GLY A 96 -8.86 -7.61 -3.73
CA GLY A 96 -9.48 -8.71 -2.99
C GLY A 96 -8.55 -9.43 -2.00
N LYS A 97 -7.23 -9.19 -2.04
CA LYS A 97 -6.26 -9.64 -1.02
C LYS A 97 -6.10 -8.59 0.08
N ASN A 98 -6.05 -7.32 -0.29
CA ASN A 98 -6.37 -6.21 0.63
C ASN A 98 -7.90 -6.02 0.60
N PRO A 99 -8.62 -6.16 1.73
CA PRO A 99 -10.08 -6.12 1.75
C PRO A 99 -10.66 -4.77 1.34
N PHE A 100 -9.86 -3.71 1.43
CA PHE A 100 -10.29 -2.34 1.12
C PHE A 100 -9.94 -1.92 -0.30
N LEU A 101 -8.91 -2.52 -0.91
CA LEU A 101 -8.49 -2.18 -2.26
C LEU A 101 -9.54 -2.61 -3.29
N LYS A 102 -10.11 -1.64 -3.99
CA LYS A 102 -11.18 -1.83 -4.99
C LYS A 102 -10.70 -1.67 -6.41
N ARG A 103 -9.72 -0.78 -6.63
CA ARG A 103 -9.29 -0.43 -7.97
C ARG A 103 -7.83 -0.01 -7.98
N VAL A 104 -7.11 -0.39 -9.02
CA VAL A 104 -5.78 0.11 -9.36
C VAL A 104 -5.87 0.77 -10.73
N VAL A 105 -5.43 2.03 -10.83
CA VAL A 105 -5.37 2.77 -12.09
C VAL A 105 -3.93 3.00 -12.44
N THR A 106 -3.46 2.40 -13.54
CA THR A 106 -2.12 2.66 -14.08
C THR A 106 -2.19 3.83 -15.07
N HIS A 107 -1.51 4.93 -14.75
CA HIS A 107 -1.52 6.15 -15.54
C HIS A 107 -0.49 6.14 -16.65
N LYS A 108 0.69 5.53 -16.37
CA LYS A 108 1.81 5.48 -17.30
C LYS A 108 2.72 4.30 -16.97
N GLU A 109 3.20 3.65 -18.02
CA GLU A 109 4.24 2.62 -17.92
C GLU A 109 5.34 2.92 -18.96
N TRP A 110 6.61 2.81 -18.56
CA TRP A 110 7.72 2.98 -19.46
C TRP A 110 8.97 2.26 -18.96
N GLN A 111 9.82 1.88 -19.90
CA GLN A 111 11.09 1.22 -19.62
C GLN A 111 12.23 2.24 -19.60
N THR A 112 13.00 2.26 -18.52
CA THR A 112 14.30 2.92 -18.45
C THR A 112 15.25 1.95 -17.78
N PRO A 113 16.08 1.22 -18.55
CA PRO A 113 16.95 0.21 -17.97
C PRO A 113 17.77 0.72 -16.77
N PRO A 114 17.91 -0.05 -15.68
CA PRO A 114 17.48 -1.47 -15.58
C PRO A 114 16.03 -1.68 -15.11
N ALA A 115 15.19 -0.64 -14.97
CA ALA A 115 13.88 -0.74 -14.38
C ALA A 115 12.72 -0.51 -15.36
N LEU A 116 11.59 -1.18 -15.11
CA LEU A 116 10.28 -0.85 -15.63
C LEU A 116 9.55 0.04 -14.61
N TYR A 117 9.14 1.23 -15.05
CA TYR A 117 8.45 2.22 -14.22
C TYR A 117 6.95 2.18 -14.46
N ARG A 118 6.17 2.33 -13.39
CA ARG A 118 4.71 2.48 -13.42
C ARG A 118 4.28 3.60 -12.48
N ASN A 119 3.52 4.56 -13.03
CA ASN A 119 2.77 5.51 -12.21
C ASN A 119 1.35 4.97 -12.04
N LEU A 120 0.88 4.86 -10.81
CA LEU A 120 -0.41 4.28 -10.52
C LEU A 120 -1.08 4.94 -9.30
N THR A 121 -2.39 4.72 -9.18
CA THR A 121 -3.15 5.03 -7.97
C THR A 121 -3.91 3.80 -7.51
N ALA A 122 -3.73 3.43 -6.25
CA ALA A 122 -4.54 2.45 -5.55
C ALA A 122 -5.70 3.17 -4.86
N ILE A 123 -6.93 2.66 -5.06
CA ILE A 123 -8.17 3.24 -4.51
C ILE A 123 -8.77 2.24 -3.54
N GLU A 124 -8.91 2.67 -2.30
CA GLU A 124 -9.45 1.87 -1.21
C GLU A 124 -10.79 2.44 -0.72
N GLU A 125 -11.74 1.56 -0.42
CA GLU A 125 -13.00 1.87 0.22
C GLU A 125 -12.98 1.34 1.65
N ILE A 126 -12.86 2.24 2.61
CA ILE A 126 -12.67 1.92 4.02
C ILE A 126 -13.97 2.19 4.77
N PRO A 127 -14.65 1.16 5.33
CA PRO A 127 -15.82 1.36 6.17
C PRO A 127 -15.43 2.08 7.47
N TYR A 128 -16.07 3.21 7.75
CA TYR A 128 -15.84 4.00 8.95
C TYR A 128 -17.13 4.62 9.46
N GLU A 129 -17.49 4.37 10.71
CA GLU A 129 -18.68 4.90 11.40
C GLU A 129 -19.98 4.86 10.57
N GLY A 130 -20.20 3.75 9.84
CA GLY A 130 -21.40 3.56 9.01
C GLY A 130 -21.36 4.25 7.63
N THR A 131 -20.25 4.87 7.29
CA THR A 131 -19.98 5.45 5.96
C THR A 131 -18.83 4.72 5.26
N ILE A 132 -18.63 5.03 3.97
CA ILE A 132 -17.45 4.59 3.22
C ILE A 132 -16.54 5.81 3.02
N VAL A 133 -15.29 5.68 3.43
CA VAL A 133 -14.25 6.67 3.14
C VAL A 133 -13.40 6.13 2.00
N VAL A 134 -13.31 6.92 0.93
CA VAL A 134 -12.43 6.61 -0.20
C VAL A 134 -11.04 7.17 0.09
N SER A 135 -10.05 6.28 0.10
CA SER A 135 -8.63 6.63 0.22
C SER A 135 -7.92 6.38 -1.11
N LYS A 136 -7.07 7.32 -1.52
CA LYS A 136 -6.25 7.19 -2.73
C LYS A 136 -4.78 7.23 -2.35
N THR A 137 -4.03 6.22 -2.79
CA THR A 137 -2.58 6.15 -2.64
C THR A 137 -1.96 6.30 -4.03
N HIS A 138 -1.35 7.46 -4.28
CA HIS A 138 -0.63 7.77 -5.52
C HIS A 138 0.79 7.23 -5.43
N ALA A 139 1.22 6.46 -6.41
CA ALA A 139 2.49 5.76 -6.33
C ALA A 139 3.28 5.76 -7.65
N GLN A 140 4.61 5.61 -7.51
CA GLN A 140 5.49 5.19 -8.59
C GLN A 140 6.17 3.89 -8.18
N GLN A 141 6.00 2.85 -8.99
CA GLN A 141 6.66 1.57 -8.85
C GLN A 141 7.83 1.48 -9.84
N ARG A 142 8.94 0.89 -9.41
CA ARG A 142 10.13 0.57 -10.23
C ARG A 142 10.42 -0.92 -10.07
N LEU A 143 10.19 -1.71 -11.14
CA LEU A 143 10.46 -3.14 -11.17
C LEU A 143 11.84 -3.42 -11.75
N HIS A 144 12.65 -4.17 -11.03
CA HIS A 144 13.99 -4.61 -11.39
C HIS A 144 14.00 -6.13 -11.58
N ALA A 145 13.56 -6.58 -12.76
CA ALA A 145 13.37 -8.01 -13.03
C ALA A 145 14.69 -8.81 -12.94
N ASP A 146 15.80 -8.24 -13.36
CA ASP A 146 17.11 -8.90 -13.31
C ASP A 146 17.61 -9.14 -11.88
N GLY A 147 17.16 -8.31 -10.93
CA GLY A 147 17.51 -8.41 -9.51
C GLY A 147 16.43 -9.04 -8.64
N PHE A 148 15.27 -9.36 -9.21
CA PHE A 148 14.08 -9.82 -8.49
C PHE A 148 13.78 -8.97 -7.25
N TYR A 149 13.62 -7.68 -7.47
CA TYR A 149 13.12 -6.74 -6.46
C TYR A 149 12.32 -5.63 -7.14
N TYR A 150 11.51 -4.95 -6.36
CA TYR A 150 10.92 -3.69 -6.80
C TYR A 150 10.89 -2.68 -5.68
N GLU A 151 10.79 -1.42 -6.07
CA GLU A 151 10.64 -0.29 -5.18
C GLU A 151 9.32 0.42 -5.48
N THR A 152 8.69 0.97 -4.47
CA THR A 152 7.49 1.79 -4.63
C THR A 152 7.58 2.97 -3.69
N ASP A 153 7.48 4.17 -4.25
CA ASP A 153 7.28 5.38 -3.46
C ASP A 153 5.84 5.83 -3.62
N SER A 154 5.20 6.21 -2.53
CA SER A 154 3.80 6.58 -2.54
C SER A 154 3.49 7.74 -1.60
N TRP A 155 2.40 8.42 -1.93
CA TRP A 155 1.80 9.46 -1.10
C TRP A 155 0.29 9.23 -0.96
N SER A 156 -0.23 9.49 0.24
CA SER A 156 -1.66 9.52 0.53
C SER A 156 -1.99 10.59 1.57
N GLN A 157 -3.27 10.99 1.63
CA GLN A 157 -3.77 11.86 2.70
C GLN A 157 -3.57 11.21 4.08
N PRO A 158 -3.26 11.97 5.15
CA PRO A 158 -3.05 13.43 5.26
C PRO A 158 -1.57 13.86 5.13
N ASN A 159 -0.91 13.55 4.04
CA ASN A 159 0.52 13.76 3.79
C ASN A 159 1.42 12.66 4.40
N VAL A 160 1.03 11.42 4.17
CA VAL A 160 1.86 10.24 4.46
C VAL A 160 2.64 9.88 3.20
N VAL A 161 3.97 9.80 3.33
CA VAL A 161 4.85 9.25 2.30
C VAL A 161 5.34 7.89 2.75
N THR A 162 5.35 6.92 1.84
CA THR A 162 5.90 5.58 2.11
C THR A 162 6.90 5.21 1.02
N HIS A 163 8.11 4.87 1.45
CA HIS A 163 9.13 4.30 0.58
C HIS A 163 9.22 2.80 0.89
N GLN A 164 9.12 1.99 -0.13
CA GLN A 164 9.12 0.55 -0.01
C GLN A 164 10.22 -0.03 -0.90
N ARG A 165 10.92 -1.03 -0.38
CA ARG A 165 11.75 -1.94 -1.14
C ARG A 165 11.36 -3.37 -0.80
N ILE A 166 11.00 -4.12 -1.84
CA ILE A 166 10.56 -5.50 -1.73
C ILE A 166 11.55 -6.40 -2.45
N ASP A 167 12.26 -7.23 -1.70
CA ASP A 167 13.28 -8.15 -2.19
C ASP A 167 12.76 -9.59 -2.19
N PHE A 168 13.08 -10.35 -3.25
CA PHE A 168 12.72 -11.77 -3.40
C PHE A 168 13.99 -12.60 -3.35
N THR A 169 14.05 -13.53 -2.40
CA THR A 169 15.22 -14.37 -2.18
C THR A 169 14.85 -15.86 -2.31
N PRO A 170 15.55 -16.63 -3.15
CA PRO A 170 15.27 -18.04 -3.28
C PRO A 170 15.66 -18.78 -1.99
N LEU A 171 14.80 -19.71 -1.58
CA LEU A 171 15.02 -20.61 -0.46
C LEU A 171 15.15 -22.06 -0.93
N PRO A 172 15.77 -22.96 -0.10
CA PRO A 172 15.79 -24.40 -0.39
C PRO A 172 14.38 -24.96 -0.62
N GLY A 173 14.27 -25.95 -1.51
CA GLY A 173 12.99 -26.59 -1.84
C GLY A 173 12.11 -25.82 -2.82
N GLY A 174 12.68 -24.85 -3.56
CA GLY A 174 11.93 -24.08 -4.57
C GLY A 174 11.00 -23.03 -4.00
N LYS A 175 11.22 -22.62 -2.75
CA LYS A 175 10.47 -21.58 -2.06
C LYS A 175 11.09 -20.21 -2.27
N THR A 176 10.34 -19.18 -1.91
CA THR A 176 10.77 -17.77 -2.00
C THR A 176 10.51 -17.06 -0.69
N ARG A 177 11.50 -16.34 -0.17
CA ARG A 177 11.29 -15.32 0.86
C ARG A 177 11.01 -13.98 0.20
N VAL A 178 9.92 -13.34 0.61
CA VAL A 178 9.61 -11.96 0.27
C VAL A 178 9.87 -11.11 1.51
N THR A 179 10.77 -10.14 1.40
CA THR A 179 11.09 -9.19 2.47
C THR A 179 10.71 -7.79 2.03
N GLU A 180 9.85 -7.13 2.79
CA GLU A 180 9.49 -5.72 2.59
C GLU A 180 10.16 -4.84 3.62
N ASN A 181 10.91 -3.84 3.17
CA ASN A 181 11.43 -2.76 3.96
C ASN A 181 10.55 -1.54 3.72
N LEU A 182 9.87 -1.10 4.79
CA LEU A 182 8.84 -0.06 4.76
C LEU A 182 9.35 1.15 5.52
N THR A 183 9.52 2.27 4.85
CA THR A 183 9.89 3.54 5.47
C THR A 183 8.71 4.49 5.36
N PHE A 184 8.14 4.87 6.50
CA PHE A 184 7.01 5.79 6.60
C PHE A 184 7.49 7.18 7.00
N GLU A 185 6.91 8.22 6.39
CA GLU A 185 7.09 9.60 6.76
C GLU A 185 5.74 10.28 6.93
N ALA A 186 5.56 10.92 8.07
CA ALA A 186 4.34 11.65 8.40
C ALA A 186 4.63 12.77 9.40
N ASP A 187 3.62 13.55 9.74
CA ASP A 187 3.71 14.46 10.87
C ASP A 187 4.14 13.71 12.13
N SER A 188 5.03 14.31 12.93
CA SER A 188 5.62 13.67 14.10
C SER A 188 4.58 13.21 15.13
N SER A 189 3.42 13.84 15.17
CA SER A 189 2.29 13.44 16.01
C SER A 189 1.55 12.20 15.51
N LEU A 190 1.75 11.80 14.24
CA LEU A 190 1.05 10.69 13.59
C LEU A 190 1.97 9.51 13.26
N ILE A 191 3.29 9.70 13.28
CA ILE A 191 4.24 8.74 12.70
C ILE A 191 4.16 7.35 13.32
N ASP A 192 4.06 7.24 14.65
CA ASP A 192 3.99 5.94 15.34
C ASP A 192 2.72 5.19 14.94
N PHE A 193 1.61 5.90 14.85
CA PHE A 193 0.33 5.37 14.42
C PHE A 193 0.38 4.91 12.95
N VAL A 194 0.91 5.74 12.04
CA VAL A 194 1.07 5.43 10.62
C VAL A 194 1.96 4.19 10.44
N ALA A 195 3.12 4.16 11.12
CA ALA A 195 4.06 3.05 11.00
C ALA A 195 3.48 1.73 11.53
N ALA A 196 2.78 1.75 12.68
CA ALA A 196 2.18 0.56 13.26
C ALA A 196 1.08 -0.02 12.36
N ASN A 197 0.13 0.81 11.91
CA ASN A 197 -0.99 0.36 11.08
C ASN A 197 -0.57 0.03 9.65
N GLY A 198 0.32 0.82 9.04
CA GLY A 198 0.88 0.53 7.74
C GLY A 198 1.60 -0.82 7.72
N THR A 199 2.47 -1.07 8.69
CA THR A 199 3.16 -2.36 8.80
C THR A 199 2.18 -3.52 8.97
N ALA A 200 1.17 -3.38 9.82
CA ALA A 200 0.16 -4.42 10.03
C ALA A 200 -0.65 -4.71 8.74
N SER A 201 -1.02 -3.67 7.98
CA SER A 201 -1.71 -3.81 6.70
C SER A 201 -0.86 -4.57 5.67
N HIS A 202 0.42 -4.22 5.55
CA HIS A 202 1.36 -4.92 4.66
C HIS A 202 1.55 -6.38 5.08
N GLN A 203 1.62 -6.68 6.37
CA GLN A 203 1.71 -8.05 6.89
C GLN A 203 0.49 -8.90 6.54
N GLN A 204 -0.71 -8.31 6.61
CA GLN A 204 -1.96 -8.98 6.21
C GLN A 204 -1.97 -9.24 4.70
N LEU A 205 -1.57 -8.26 3.89
CA LEU A 205 -1.46 -8.39 2.44
C LEU A 205 -0.45 -9.49 2.05
N GLN A 206 0.75 -9.51 2.67
CA GLN A 206 1.75 -10.57 2.47
C GLN A 206 1.16 -11.95 2.72
N THR A 207 0.40 -12.11 3.80
CA THR A 207 -0.25 -13.37 4.17
C THR A 207 -1.29 -13.79 3.13
N ALA A 208 -2.11 -12.86 2.66
CA ALA A 208 -3.14 -13.11 1.67
C ALA A 208 -2.55 -13.46 0.28
N LEU A 209 -1.51 -12.73 -0.15
CA LEU A 209 -0.79 -13.02 -1.39
C LEU A 209 -0.09 -14.39 -1.33
N LYS A 210 0.56 -14.72 -0.20
CA LYS A 210 1.12 -16.06 0.01
C LYS A 210 0.06 -17.13 -0.20
N GLN A 211 -1.09 -17.03 0.44
CA GLN A 211 -2.18 -18.01 0.32
C GLN A 211 -2.67 -18.14 -1.13
N ALA A 212 -2.84 -17.03 -1.83
CA ALA A 212 -3.30 -17.02 -3.22
C ALA A 212 -2.28 -17.63 -4.18
N ILE A 213 -0.98 -17.37 -3.98
CA ILE A 213 0.10 -17.94 -4.80
C ILE A 213 0.23 -19.44 -4.55
N GLU A 214 0.21 -19.88 -3.29
CA GLU A 214 0.37 -21.28 -2.91
C GLU A 214 -0.84 -22.17 -3.29
N SER A 215 -2.04 -21.58 -3.31
CA SER A 215 -3.26 -22.29 -3.74
C SER A 215 -3.41 -22.37 -5.25
N GLY A 216 -2.61 -21.60 -6.02
CA GLY A 216 -2.76 -21.49 -7.48
C GLY A 216 -3.91 -20.60 -7.92
N GLU A 217 -4.44 -19.76 -7.04
CA GLU A 217 -5.40 -18.71 -7.39
C GLU A 217 -4.73 -17.60 -8.22
N LEU A 218 -3.46 -17.35 -7.95
CA LEU A 218 -2.58 -16.48 -8.71
C LEU A 218 -1.54 -17.30 -9.47
#